data_f20cbb972b5c553061d66914c29594bc
#
_entry.id   f20cbb972b5c553061d66914c29594bc
#
_cell.length_a   1.000
_cell.length_b   1.000
_cell.length_c   1.000
_cell.angle_alpha   90.00
_cell.angle_beta   90.00
_cell.angle_gamma   90.00
#
_symmetry.space_group_name_H-M   'P 1'
#
loop_
_entity.id
_entity.type
_entity.pdbx_description
1 polymer ?
#
loop_
_entity_poly.entity_id
_entity_poly.type
_entity_poly.pdbx_seq_one_letter_code
_entity_poly.pdbx_strand_id
1 'polypeptide(L)'
;MTKMPKDFLWGGALAAHQFEGGWNQGGKGPSVVDVMTAGAHGVARQITETVEEDNFYPNHEAIDFYHRYKEDIALFAEMGLKCLRTSIGWSRIFPKGDEAEPNEEGLKFYDDVFDELLKHGIEPVITLSHFEMPLHLAREYGGFRSRKTVNCFVKFAEVCFDRYKDKVTYWMTFNEINNKMDVNNPLFLWTNSGVSVKPGENAKEVMYQAGHHELLASALAVSKGKEINPNFQIGAMVSHVPIYPYSSNPEDVMLAEETMRQRYFFPDVQVRGYYPSYALKEFEREGYHIPFEEGDEEILRNGKVDYLGFSYYMSTTVKSDVEADNTGDIVNGGLPNGVANPYIKSSDWGWSIDPTGLRYTLNRFYDRYQIPLFIVENGFGAIDTVEEDGSIHDASRIEYLKSHIEALEQAVTYDGVDLMGYTPWGIIDIVSFTTGEMKKRYGMIYVDRDNEGNGSMKRYKKDSFNWYKHVIETNGEEL
;
A
#
# COMPACT_ATOMS: atom_id res chain seq x y z
N MET A 1 19.88 -26.42 6.20
CA MET A 1 19.14 -25.97 5.01
C MET A 1 18.77 -24.53 5.29
N THR A 2 19.03 -23.61 4.38
CA THR A 2 18.61 -22.21 4.50
C THR A 2 17.08 -22.15 4.63
N LYS A 3 16.57 -21.40 5.59
CA LYS A 3 15.12 -21.29 5.83
C LYS A 3 14.39 -20.59 4.66
N MET A 4 15.03 -19.58 4.07
CA MET A 4 14.47 -18.81 2.97
C MET A 4 15.16 -19.12 1.64
N PRO A 5 14.48 -18.93 0.48
CA PRO A 5 15.11 -19.03 -0.85
C PRO A 5 16.36 -18.12 -0.94
N LYS A 6 17.34 -18.51 -1.76
CA LYS A 6 18.59 -17.72 -1.91
C LYS A 6 18.37 -16.36 -2.57
N ASP A 7 17.36 -16.28 -3.41
CA ASP A 7 16.93 -15.09 -4.16
C ASP A 7 15.79 -14.34 -3.48
N PHE A 8 15.53 -14.63 -2.20
CA PHE A 8 14.48 -13.96 -1.43
C PHE A 8 14.75 -12.46 -1.33
N LEU A 9 13.74 -11.65 -1.67
CA LEU A 9 13.83 -10.21 -1.73
C LEU A 9 13.62 -9.57 -0.34
N TRP A 10 14.67 -9.56 0.47
CA TRP A 10 14.70 -8.77 1.70
C TRP A 10 14.83 -7.30 1.37
N GLY A 11 13.86 -6.48 1.76
CA GLY A 11 13.90 -5.06 1.38
C GLY A 11 13.25 -4.14 2.39
N GLY A 12 12.81 -2.99 1.90
CA GLY A 12 12.03 -2.00 2.61
C GLY A 12 10.96 -1.40 1.71
N ALA A 13 9.90 -0.83 2.30
CA ALA A 13 8.78 -0.27 1.57
C ALA A 13 8.52 1.19 1.95
N LEU A 14 8.20 2.00 0.95
CA LEU A 14 7.87 3.42 1.02
C LEU A 14 6.77 3.77 0.02
N ALA A 15 6.19 4.97 0.16
CA ALA A 15 5.26 5.55 -0.82
C ALA A 15 5.67 6.99 -1.14
N ALA A 16 5.74 7.32 -2.41
CA ALA A 16 6.27 8.61 -2.91
C ALA A 16 5.73 9.82 -2.13
N HIS A 17 4.42 9.93 -1.96
CA HIS A 17 3.79 11.06 -1.27
C HIS A 17 4.11 11.17 0.23
N GLN A 18 4.59 10.10 0.87
CA GLN A 18 4.86 10.08 2.31
C GLN A 18 6.31 10.41 2.64
N PHE A 19 7.22 10.38 1.65
CA PHE A 19 8.64 10.60 1.91
C PHE A 19 9.35 11.52 0.93
N GLU A 20 8.91 11.63 -0.34
CA GLU A 20 9.63 12.39 -1.35
C GLU A 20 9.70 13.90 -1.05
N GLY A 21 8.60 14.54 -0.74
CA GLY A 21 8.53 15.99 -0.74
C GLY A 21 8.63 16.60 -2.15
N GLY A 22 9.08 17.84 -2.26
CA GLY A 22 9.19 18.51 -3.55
C GLY A 22 7.87 18.54 -4.32
N TRP A 23 6.74 18.74 -3.63
CA TRP A 23 5.38 18.58 -4.13
C TRP A 23 5.05 19.45 -5.35
N ASN A 24 5.72 20.60 -5.48
CA ASN A 24 5.57 21.57 -6.61
C ASN A 24 6.87 21.82 -7.38
N GLN A 25 7.84 20.90 -7.25
CA GLN A 25 9.15 21.04 -7.93
C GLN A 25 9.26 20.09 -9.12
N GLY A 26 10.17 20.39 -10.04
CA GLY A 26 10.42 19.56 -11.21
C GLY A 26 9.19 19.41 -12.11
N GLY A 27 8.34 20.43 -12.18
CA GLY A 27 7.12 20.40 -12.99
C GLY A 27 5.98 19.51 -12.45
N LYS A 28 6.10 18.97 -11.21
CA LYS A 28 5.04 18.18 -10.59
C LYS A 28 3.76 19.01 -10.41
N GLY A 29 2.63 18.46 -10.82
CA GLY A 29 1.30 19.01 -10.50
C GLY A 29 0.78 18.51 -9.15
N PRO A 30 -0.28 19.14 -8.60
CA PRO A 30 -0.90 18.69 -7.37
C PRO A 30 -1.59 17.34 -7.59
N SER A 31 -1.49 16.48 -6.58
CA SER A 31 -2.21 15.21 -6.49
C SER A 31 -3.33 15.27 -5.45
N VAL A 32 -4.15 14.24 -5.39
CA VAL A 32 -5.26 14.15 -4.41
C VAL A 32 -4.77 14.16 -2.96
N VAL A 33 -3.52 13.77 -2.70
CA VAL A 33 -2.94 13.80 -1.34
C VAL A 33 -2.32 15.16 -0.99
N ASP A 34 -2.00 15.99 -1.98
CA ASP A 34 -1.45 17.33 -1.75
C ASP A 34 -2.48 18.33 -1.20
N VAL A 35 -3.76 17.98 -1.24
CA VAL A 35 -4.87 18.74 -0.63
C VAL A 35 -5.39 18.10 0.66
N MET A 36 -4.62 17.20 1.26
CA MET A 36 -4.95 16.56 2.54
C MET A 36 -4.17 17.20 3.68
N THR A 37 -4.88 17.87 4.59
CA THR A 37 -4.28 18.55 5.74
C THR A 37 -3.66 17.57 6.72
N ALA A 38 -2.85 18.06 7.66
CA ALA A 38 -2.49 17.29 8.84
C ALA A 38 -3.74 16.91 9.65
N GLY A 39 -3.72 15.73 10.23
CA GLY A 39 -4.63 15.27 11.28
C GLY A 39 -3.83 14.92 12.52
N ALA A 40 -4.40 14.08 13.38
CA ALA A 40 -3.73 13.53 14.55
C ALA A 40 -4.41 12.21 14.96
N HIS A 41 -3.88 11.52 15.97
CA HIS A 41 -4.60 10.39 16.56
C HIS A 41 -5.97 10.84 17.08
N GLY A 42 -7.05 10.27 16.54
CA GLY A 42 -8.43 10.66 16.84
C GLY A 42 -8.92 11.94 16.12
N VAL A 43 -8.11 12.55 15.25
CA VAL A 43 -8.48 13.72 14.44
C VAL A 43 -8.28 13.40 12.96
N ALA A 44 -9.38 13.34 12.21
CA ALA A 44 -9.33 13.05 10.77
C ALA A 44 -8.61 14.14 9.97
N ARG A 45 -7.87 13.74 8.96
CA ARG A 45 -7.35 14.63 7.93
C ARG A 45 -8.52 15.22 7.11
N GLN A 46 -8.40 16.46 6.70
CA GLN A 46 -9.40 17.11 5.85
C GLN A 46 -8.91 17.16 4.40
N ILE A 47 -9.84 17.04 3.48
CA ILE A 47 -9.59 17.20 2.04
C ILE A 47 -10.09 18.61 1.67
N THR A 48 -9.15 19.50 1.33
CA THR A 48 -9.47 20.86 0.90
C THR A 48 -9.75 20.90 -0.60
N GLU A 49 -10.46 21.95 -1.05
CA GLU A 49 -10.76 22.10 -2.49
C GLU A 49 -9.47 22.35 -3.30
N THR A 50 -8.62 23.20 -2.75
CA THR A 50 -7.30 23.55 -3.29
C THR A 50 -6.28 23.57 -2.16
N VAL A 51 -5.00 23.76 -2.47
CA VAL A 51 -4.00 24.07 -1.46
C VAL A 51 -4.25 25.46 -0.91
N GLU A 52 -4.46 25.57 0.41
CA GLU A 52 -4.79 26.79 1.15
C GLU A 52 -3.57 27.22 1.99
N GLU A 53 -3.23 28.50 1.99
CA GLU A 53 -2.03 29.03 2.67
C GLU A 53 -2.06 28.86 4.19
N ASP A 54 -3.26 28.86 4.80
CA ASP A 54 -3.44 28.75 6.25
C ASP A 54 -3.40 27.29 6.77
N ASN A 55 -3.32 26.30 5.88
CA ASN A 55 -3.33 24.90 6.25
C ASN A 55 -1.93 24.29 6.14
N PHE A 56 -1.63 23.36 7.06
CA PHE A 56 -0.41 22.54 7.00
C PHE A 56 -0.69 21.24 6.25
N TYR A 57 0.12 20.99 5.22
CA TYR A 57 0.08 19.79 4.39
C TYR A 57 1.37 19.00 4.56
N PRO A 58 1.41 18.00 5.45
CA PRO A 58 2.66 17.33 5.83
C PRO A 58 3.37 16.63 4.67
N ASN A 59 2.62 16.20 3.65
CA ASN A 59 3.17 15.52 2.48
C ASN A 59 3.92 16.45 1.52
N HIS A 60 3.75 17.77 1.61
CA HIS A 60 4.39 18.73 0.70
C HIS A 60 5.93 18.69 0.78
N GLU A 61 6.44 18.58 1.98
CA GLU A 61 7.87 18.48 2.23
C GLU A 61 8.28 17.05 2.63
N ALA A 62 7.36 16.32 3.29
CA ALA A 62 7.58 14.98 3.82
C ALA A 62 8.93 14.87 4.55
N ILE A 63 9.86 14.05 4.10
CA ILE A 63 11.21 13.94 4.65
C ILE A 63 12.28 14.43 3.66
N ASP A 64 11.86 15.11 2.60
CA ASP A 64 12.73 15.73 1.59
C ASP A 64 13.65 14.73 0.85
N PHE A 65 13.15 13.53 0.59
CA PHE A 65 13.88 12.53 -0.22
C PHE A 65 14.17 13.05 -1.64
N TYR A 66 13.33 13.91 -2.18
CA TYR A 66 13.51 14.49 -3.50
C TYR A 66 14.91 15.11 -3.68
N HIS A 67 15.44 15.77 -2.64
CA HIS A 67 16.78 16.33 -2.65
C HIS A 67 17.83 15.42 -2.00
N ARG A 68 17.42 14.45 -1.15
CA ARG A 68 18.30 13.64 -0.30
C ARG A 68 18.38 12.17 -0.69
N TYR A 69 17.83 11.78 -1.85
CA TYR A 69 17.72 10.36 -2.22
C TYR A 69 19.05 9.60 -2.21
N LYS A 70 20.17 10.26 -2.54
CA LYS A 70 21.51 9.63 -2.50
C LYS A 70 21.95 9.29 -1.08
N GLU A 71 21.67 10.20 -0.13
CA GLU A 71 21.96 9.97 1.30
C GLU A 71 21.12 8.82 1.85
N ASP A 72 19.83 8.84 1.57
CA ASP A 72 18.91 7.82 2.08
C ASP A 72 19.17 6.44 1.43
N ILE A 73 19.43 6.38 0.12
CA ILE A 73 19.78 5.12 -0.58
C ILE A 73 21.11 4.56 -0.07
N ALA A 74 22.08 5.40 0.27
CA ALA A 74 23.33 4.93 0.88
C ALA A 74 23.09 4.25 2.23
N LEU A 75 22.16 4.75 3.04
CA LEU A 75 21.74 4.10 4.30
C LEU A 75 21.03 2.77 4.05
N PHE A 76 20.18 2.70 3.04
CA PHE A 76 19.51 1.46 2.63
C PHE A 76 20.54 0.39 2.16
N ALA A 77 21.54 0.82 1.40
CA ALA A 77 22.64 -0.04 0.99
C ALA A 77 23.49 -0.53 2.17
N GLU A 78 23.77 0.34 3.13
CA GLU A 78 24.49 -0.05 4.36
C GLU A 78 23.70 -1.06 5.19
N MET A 79 22.35 -0.94 5.21
CA MET A 79 21.46 -1.93 5.85
C MET A 79 21.46 -3.27 5.09
N GLY A 80 21.90 -3.28 3.84
CA GLY A 80 22.00 -4.48 3.01
C GLY A 80 20.73 -4.84 2.26
N LEU A 81 19.79 -3.87 2.05
CA LEU A 81 18.56 -4.13 1.31
C LEU A 81 18.84 -4.75 -0.05
N LYS A 82 18.07 -5.77 -0.41
CA LYS A 82 18.10 -6.43 -1.73
C LYS A 82 17.12 -5.79 -2.69
N CYS A 83 16.03 -5.21 -2.18
CA CYS A 83 15.08 -4.44 -2.96
C CYS A 83 14.55 -3.24 -2.17
N LEU A 84 14.08 -2.23 -2.89
CA LEU A 84 13.29 -1.12 -2.34
C LEU A 84 11.96 -1.05 -3.05
N ARG A 85 10.88 -1.26 -2.32
CA ARG A 85 9.53 -1.02 -2.83
C ARG A 85 9.18 0.45 -2.61
N THR A 86 8.82 1.13 -3.70
CA THR A 86 8.29 2.50 -3.65
C THR A 86 7.28 2.73 -4.77
N SER A 87 6.83 3.96 -4.95
CA SER A 87 5.88 4.33 -6.00
C SER A 87 6.42 5.46 -6.88
N ILE A 88 5.78 5.66 -8.03
CA ILE A 88 5.99 6.82 -8.88
C ILE A 88 4.85 7.79 -8.67
N GLY A 89 5.15 9.05 -8.33
CA GLY A 89 4.15 10.11 -8.26
C GLY A 89 3.55 10.36 -9.64
N TRP A 90 2.31 9.93 -9.89
CA TRP A 90 1.66 10.08 -11.20
C TRP A 90 1.65 11.54 -11.67
N SER A 91 1.32 12.49 -10.78
CA SER A 91 1.33 13.92 -11.11
C SER A 91 2.73 14.51 -11.31
N ARG A 92 3.79 13.76 -11.01
CA ARG A 92 5.17 14.15 -11.37
C ARG A 92 5.47 13.84 -12.83
N ILE A 93 4.84 12.79 -13.37
CA ILE A 93 4.99 12.36 -14.77
C ILE A 93 3.96 13.05 -15.69
N PHE A 94 2.72 13.16 -15.25
CA PHE A 94 1.64 13.88 -15.93
C PHE A 94 0.99 14.83 -14.93
N PRO A 95 1.39 16.13 -14.89
CA PRO A 95 0.96 17.07 -13.85
C PRO A 95 -0.55 17.24 -13.70
N LYS A 96 -1.31 17.15 -14.78
CA LYS A 96 -2.78 17.10 -14.79
C LYS A 96 -3.34 15.70 -15.02
N GLY A 97 -2.54 14.79 -15.56
CA GLY A 97 -2.91 13.41 -15.86
C GLY A 97 -3.42 13.16 -17.27
N ASP A 98 -3.81 14.19 -18.02
CA ASP A 98 -4.39 14.08 -19.37
C ASP A 98 -3.59 14.81 -20.46
N GLU A 99 -2.38 15.25 -20.16
CA GLU A 99 -1.47 15.87 -21.12
C GLU A 99 -1.11 14.92 -22.27
N ALA A 100 -0.79 15.50 -23.43
CA ALA A 100 -0.32 14.74 -24.59
C ALA A 100 1.06 14.12 -24.33
N GLU A 101 1.97 14.86 -23.69
CA GLU A 101 3.35 14.46 -23.43
C GLU A 101 3.65 14.42 -21.94
N PRO A 102 4.54 13.52 -21.49
CA PRO A 102 4.96 13.44 -20.09
C PRO A 102 5.91 14.58 -19.73
N ASN A 103 6.01 14.85 -18.44
CA ASN A 103 6.99 15.78 -17.87
C ASN A 103 8.37 15.10 -17.78
N GLU A 104 9.31 15.56 -18.60
CA GLU A 104 10.67 14.99 -18.69
C GLU A 104 11.47 15.17 -17.39
N GLU A 105 11.27 16.26 -16.63
CA GLU A 105 11.96 16.45 -15.34
C GLU A 105 11.52 15.39 -14.32
N GLY A 106 10.23 15.05 -14.33
CA GLY A 106 9.71 13.98 -13.47
C GLY A 106 10.24 12.60 -13.86
N LEU A 107 10.30 12.30 -15.18
CA LEU A 107 10.88 11.06 -15.66
C LEU A 107 12.35 10.95 -15.28
N LYS A 108 13.11 12.04 -15.44
CA LYS A 108 14.53 12.10 -15.11
C LYS A 108 14.78 11.90 -13.60
N PHE A 109 13.93 12.45 -12.73
CA PHE A 109 14.06 12.23 -11.29
C PHE A 109 14.03 10.73 -10.94
N TYR A 110 13.10 9.98 -11.50
CA TYR A 110 13.04 8.52 -11.25
C TYR A 110 14.16 7.76 -11.96
N ASP A 111 14.64 8.22 -13.13
CA ASP A 111 15.88 7.66 -13.71
C ASP A 111 17.03 7.75 -12.71
N ASP A 112 17.24 8.92 -12.12
CA ASP A 112 18.34 9.19 -11.19
C ASP A 112 18.18 8.34 -9.90
N VAL A 113 16.95 8.18 -9.39
CA VAL A 113 16.66 7.35 -8.22
C VAL A 113 16.92 5.87 -8.52
N PHE A 114 16.43 5.35 -9.65
CA PHE A 114 16.60 3.93 -9.98
C PHE A 114 18.05 3.62 -10.32
N ASP A 115 18.76 4.50 -11.00
CA ASP A 115 20.20 4.34 -11.26
C ASP A 115 21.01 4.30 -9.95
N GLU A 116 20.65 5.13 -8.96
CA GLU A 116 21.32 5.11 -7.66
C GLU A 116 21.00 3.82 -6.90
N LEU A 117 19.77 3.30 -6.92
CA LEU A 117 19.41 2.00 -6.33
C LEU A 117 20.22 0.87 -6.97
N LEU A 118 20.21 0.78 -8.31
CA LEU A 118 20.92 -0.26 -9.06
C LEU A 118 22.43 -0.21 -8.86
N LYS A 119 23.02 0.98 -8.77
CA LYS A 119 24.43 1.19 -8.44
C LYS A 119 24.82 0.52 -7.11
N HIS A 120 23.91 0.48 -6.16
CA HIS A 120 24.07 -0.19 -4.86
C HIS A 120 23.58 -1.65 -4.85
N GLY A 121 23.15 -2.20 -5.98
CA GLY A 121 22.63 -3.57 -6.06
C GLY A 121 21.25 -3.75 -5.39
N ILE A 122 20.47 -2.68 -5.27
CA ILE A 122 19.12 -2.68 -4.73
C ILE A 122 18.13 -2.71 -5.89
N GLU A 123 17.33 -3.77 -5.99
CA GLU A 123 16.30 -3.94 -7.02
C GLU A 123 15.11 -3.00 -6.77
N PRO A 124 14.71 -2.15 -7.72
CA PRO A 124 13.49 -1.37 -7.60
C PRO A 124 12.25 -2.24 -7.75
N VAL A 125 11.31 -2.11 -6.80
CA VAL A 125 9.97 -2.73 -6.85
C VAL A 125 8.95 -1.59 -6.86
N ILE A 126 8.26 -1.36 -7.97
CA ILE A 126 7.56 -0.12 -8.23
C ILE A 126 6.05 -0.29 -8.27
N THR A 127 5.35 0.48 -7.44
CA THR A 127 3.90 0.66 -7.52
C THR A 127 3.59 1.86 -8.42
N LEU A 128 2.80 1.67 -9.47
CA LEU A 128 2.42 2.74 -10.39
C LEU A 128 1.56 3.80 -9.72
N SER A 129 0.51 3.40 -9.01
CA SER A 129 -0.36 4.33 -8.29
C SER A 129 -0.44 3.98 -6.81
N HIS A 130 0.09 4.86 -5.97
CA HIS A 130 0.02 4.77 -4.51
C HIS A 130 -0.61 6.03 -3.94
N PHE A 131 -1.93 6.18 -4.14
CA PHE A 131 -2.78 7.26 -3.62
C PHE A 131 -2.50 8.67 -4.20
N GLU A 132 -1.81 8.76 -5.33
CA GLU A 132 -1.33 10.03 -5.89
C GLU A 132 -1.92 10.36 -7.27
N MET A 133 -3.21 10.10 -7.48
CA MET A 133 -3.86 10.54 -8.71
C MET A 133 -3.69 12.06 -8.89
N PRO A 134 -3.39 12.57 -10.11
CA PRO A 134 -3.43 14.01 -10.38
C PRO A 134 -4.76 14.63 -9.97
N LEU A 135 -4.72 15.71 -9.19
CA LEU A 135 -5.92 16.37 -8.65
C LEU A 135 -6.90 16.79 -9.75
N HIS A 136 -6.39 17.20 -10.90
CA HIS A 136 -7.19 17.56 -12.06
C HIS A 136 -8.09 16.39 -12.52
N LEU A 137 -7.59 15.16 -12.57
CA LEU A 137 -8.42 14.00 -12.95
C LEU A 137 -9.56 13.77 -11.96
N ALA A 138 -9.29 13.95 -10.66
CA ALA A 138 -10.31 13.81 -9.62
C ALA A 138 -11.38 14.92 -9.71
N ARG A 139 -10.97 16.17 -9.97
CA ARG A 139 -11.87 17.34 -10.00
C ARG A 139 -12.65 17.45 -11.31
N GLU A 140 -11.97 17.29 -12.45
CA GLU A 140 -12.58 17.47 -13.77
C GLU A 140 -13.40 16.25 -14.20
N TYR A 141 -12.89 15.04 -13.97
CA TYR A 141 -13.52 13.80 -14.45
C TYR A 141 -14.16 12.95 -13.35
N GLY A 142 -14.04 13.37 -12.08
CA GLY A 142 -14.51 12.58 -10.94
C GLY A 142 -13.66 11.30 -10.73
N GLY A 143 -12.38 11.36 -11.05
CA GLY A 143 -11.47 10.24 -10.89
C GLY A 143 -11.90 9.02 -11.70
N PHE A 144 -11.82 7.84 -11.10
CA PHE A 144 -12.25 6.59 -11.74
C PHE A 144 -13.77 6.40 -11.88
N ARG A 145 -14.60 7.41 -11.58
CA ARG A 145 -15.98 7.43 -12.09
C ARG A 145 -16.00 7.49 -13.62
N SER A 146 -14.98 8.09 -14.21
CA SER A 146 -14.86 8.27 -15.65
C SER A 146 -13.96 7.21 -16.29
N ARG A 147 -14.43 6.58 -17.34
CA ARG A 147 -13.62 5.68 -18.17
C ARG A 147 -12.43 6.40 -18.84
N LYS A 148 -12.50 7.72 -19.01
CA LYS A 148 -11.36 8.53 -19.48
C LYS A 148 -10.15 8.39 -18.57
N THR A 149 -10.36 8.29 -17.26
CA THR A 149 -9.28 8.10 -16.28
C THR A 149 -8.57 6.75 -16.47
N VAL A 150 -9.27 5.72 -16.94
CA VAL A 150 -8.65 4.44 -17.34
C VAL A 150 -7.59 4.67 -18.40
N ASN A 151 -7.93 5.41 -19.47
CA ASN A 151 -7.00 5.70 -20.57
C ASN A 151 -5.81 6.55 -20.10
N CYS A 152 -6.05 7.53 -19.21
CA CYS A 152 -4.99 8.34 -18.61
C CYS A 152 -4.01 7.48 -17.78
N PHE A 153 -4.53 6.55 -16.99
CA PHE A 153 -3.70 5.63 -16.22
C PHE A 153 -2.88 4.69 -17.09
N VAL A 154 -3.50 4.11 -18.13
CA VAL A 154 -2.81 3.20 -19.05
C VAL A 154 -1.68 3.93 -19.79
N LYS A 155 -1.91 5.18 -20.22
CA LYS A 155 -0.87 6.02 -20.82
C LYS A 155 0.28 6.29 -19.86
N PHE A 156 -0.02 6.64 -18.61
CA PHE A 156 0.98 6.82 -17.56
C PHE A 156 1.79 5.55 -17.35
N ALA A 157 1.14 4.41 -17.22
CA ALA A 157 1.78 3.10 -17.07
C ALA A 157 2.70 2.77 -18.26
N GLU A 158 2.22 2.97 -19.48
CA GLU A 158 2.98 2.73 -20.72
C GLU A 158 4.26 3.56 -20.77
N VAL A 159 4.17 4.85 -20.45
CA VAL A 159 5.34 5.76 -20.40
C VAL A 159 6.36 5.28 -19.35
N CYS A 160 5.90 4.89 -18.15
CA CYS A 160 6.78 4.37 -17.11
C CYS A 160 7.43 3.04 -17.51
N PHE A 161 6.66 2.11 -18.06
CA PHE A 161 7.18 0.82 -18.53
C PHE A 161 8.23 0.99 -19.62
N ASP A 162 7.97 1.82 -20.63
CA ASP A 162 8.92 2.04 -21.71
C ASP A 162 10.19 2.76 -21.24
N ARG A 163 10.04 3.80 -20.39
CA ARG A 163 11.17 4.56 -19.85
C ARG A 163 12.10 3.72 -18.98
N TYR A 164 11.53 2.87 -18.13
CA TYR A 164 12.29 2.15 -17.10
C TYR A 164 12.45 0.66 -17.37
N LYS A 165 12.16 0.19 -18.60
CA LYS A 165 12.18 -1.24 -18.97
C LYS A 165 13.49 -1.98 -18.72
N ASP A 166 14.61 -1.26 -18.71
CA ASP A 166 15.94 -1.81 -18.46
C ASP A 166 16.40 -1.63 -17.00
N LYS A 167 15.55 -1.04 -16.13
CA LYS A 167 15.88 -0.71 -14.74
C LYS A 167 14.96 -1.38 -13.73
N VAL A 168 13.71 -1.64 -14.09
CA VAL A 168 12.69 -2.14 -13.18
C VAL A 168 12.07 -3.42 -13.75
N THR A 169 12.10 -4.48 -12.96
CA THR A 169 11.51 -5.78 -13.30
C THR A 169 10.16 -5.98 -12.61
N TYR A 170 10.05 -5.54 -11.35
CA TYR A 170 8.89 -5.79 -10.49
C TYR A 170 7.99 -4.56 -10.39
N TRP A 171 6.73 -4.75 -10.79
CA TRP A 171 5.72 -3.69 -10.83
C TRP A 171 4.47 -4.11 -10.07
N MET A 172 3.73 -3.13 -9.56
CA MET A 172 2.36 -3.29 -9.06
C MET A 172 1.50 -2.15 -9.63
N THR A 173 0.25 -2.42 -9.93
CA THR A 173 -0.63 -1.42 -10.59
C THR A 173 -1.15 -0.39 -9.60
N PHE A 174 -1.87 -0.82 -8.58
CA PHE A 174 -2.47 0.04 -7.55
C PHE A 174 -2.11 -0.45 -6.16
N ASN A 175 -1.83 0.49 -5.26
CA ASN A 175 -1.64 0.18 -3.85
C ASN A 175 -2.96 -0.03 -3.15
N GLU A 176 -3.07 -1.11 -2.38
CA GLU A 176 -4.23 -1.41 -1.52
C GLU A 176 -5.58 -1.08 -2.18
N ILE A 177 -5.74 -1.53 -3.42
CA ILE A 177 -6.90 -1.23 -4.27
C ILE A 177 -8.24 -1.55 -3.57
N ASN A 178 -8.23 -2.45 -2.60
CA ASN A 178 -9.40 -2.89 -1.85
C ASN A 178 -9.73 -2.06 -0.60
N ASN A 179 -8.90 -1.07 -0.21
CA ASN A 179 -9.21 -0.21 0.95
C ASN A 179 -10.51 0.56 0.77
N LYS A 180 -10.85 0.96 -0.46
CA LYS A 180 -12.10 1.63 -0.80
C LYS A 180 -13.37 0.83 -0.49
N MET A 181 -13.25 -0.49 -0.25
CA MET A 181 -14.38 -1.31 0.21
C MET A 181 -14.92 -0.86 1.58
N ASP A 182 -14.09 -0.18 2.39
CA ASP A 182 -14.57 0.56 3.56
C ASP A 182 -15.14 1.92 3.12
N VAL A 183 -16.39 1.89 2.69
CA VAL A 183 -17.11 3.10 2.22
C VAL A 183 -17.46 4.09 3.35
N ASN A 184 -17.31 3.69 4.61
CA ASN A 184 -17.53 4.57 5.76
C ASN A 184 -16.35 5.54 5.96
N ASN A 185 -15.19 5.21 5.41
CA ASN A 185 -14.04 6.11 5.40
C ASN A 185 -13.87 6.77 4.03
N PRO A 186 -14.36 8.01 3.84
CA PRO A 186 -14.30 8.70 2.55
C PRO A 186 -12.87 8.94 2.06
N LEU A 187 -11.88 8.89 2.97
CA LEU A 187 -10.47 9.05 2.64
C LEU A 187 -9.98 7.96 1.66
N PHE A 188 -10.42 6.72 1.86
CA PHE A 188 -9.98 5.61 1.02
C PHE A 188 -10.50 5.73 -0.41
N LEU A 189 -11.75 6.08 -0.61
CA LEU A 189 -12.30 6.26 -1.96
C LEU A 189 -11.67 7.47 -2.67
N TRP A 190 -11.39 8.55 -1.92
CA TRP A 190 -10.69 9.72 -2.45
C TRP A 190 -9.25 9.38 -2.88
N THR A 191 -8.47 8.77 -2.01
CA THR A 191 -7.04 8.50 -2.29
C THR A 191 -6.82 7.38 -3.30
N ASN A 192 -7.63 6.31 -3.26
CA ASN A 192 -7.52 5.24 -4.24
C ASN A 192 -8.05 5.66 -5.62
N SER A 193 -9.19 6.33 -5.68
CA SER A 193 -9.96 6.47 -6.92
C SER A 193 -10.17 7.92 -7.37
N GLY A 194 -9.81 8.92 -6.56
CA GLY A 194 -10.13 10.33 -6.83
C GLY A 194 -11.62 10.63 -6.77
N VAL A 195 -12.39 9.86 -5.99
CA VAL A 195 -13.85 9.90 -5.97
C VAL A 195 -14.38 10.41 -4.64
N SER A 196 -15.31 11.34 -4.71
CA SER A 196 -16.14 11.75 -3.58
C SER A 196 -17.58 11.32 -3.82
N VAL A 197 -18.23 10.75 -2.79
CA VAL A 197 -19.64 10.37 -2.82
C VAL A 197 -20.49 11.61 -2.59
N LYS A 198 -21.47 11.86 -3.46
CA LYS A 198 -22.37 13.00 -3.35
C LYS A 198 -23.57 12.68 -2.44
N PRO A 199 -24.20 13.68 -1.83
CA PRO A 199 -25.43 13.48 -1.07
C PRO A 199 -26.49 12.74 -1.89
N GLY A 200 -27.07 11.67 -1.33
CA GLY A 200 -28.09 10.85 -1.97
C GLY A 200 -27.59 9.71 -2.86
N GLU A 201 -26.29 9.60 -3.11
CA GLU A 201 -25.72 8.45 -3.80
C GLU A 201 -25.52 7.26 -2.85
N ASN A 202 -25.62 6.04 -3.40
CA ASN A 202 -25.21 4.83 -2.69
C ASN A 202 -23.69 4.69 -2.75
N ALA A 203 -23.01 4.87 -1.62
CA ALA A 203 -21.54 4.85 -1.55
C ALA A 203 -20.94 3.53 -2.05
N LYS A 204 -21.59 2.40 -1.77
CA LYS A 204 -21.11 1.07 -2.16
C LYS A 204 -21.23 0.85 -3.66
N GLU A 205 -22.32 1.28 -4.27
CA GLU A 205 -22.48 1.27 -5.72
C GLU A 205 -21.43 2.14 -6.42
N VAL A 206 -21.24 3.38 -5.94
CA VAL A 206 -20.21 4.31 -6.44
C VAL A 206 -18.81 3.69 -6.34
N MET A 207 -18.50 3.04 -5.22
CA MET A 207 -17.23 2.34 -5.01
C MET A 207 -17.04 1.21 -6.02
N TYR A 208 -18.04 0.37 -6.26
CA TYR A 208 -17.95 -0.71 -7.25
C TYR A 208 -17.82 -0.19 -8.67
N GLN A 209 -18.50 0.91 -9.03
CA GLN A 209 -18.37 1.56 -10.33
C GLN A 209 -16.95 2.07 -10.57
N ALA A 210 -16.38 2.79 -9.61
CA ALA A 210 -14.98 3.24 -9.67
C ALA A 210 -14.01 2.06 -9.68
N GLY A 211 -14.26 1.07 -8.83
CA GLY A 211 -13.47 -0.16 -8.75
C GLY A 211 -13.44 -0.95 -10.06
N HIS A 212 -14.56 -0.98 -10.80
CA HIS A 212 -14.61 -1.60 -12.12
C HIS A 212 -13.61 -0.95 -13.09
N HIS A 213 -13.61 0.39 -13.15
CA HIS A 213 -12.69 1.12 -14.01
C HIS A 213 -11.22 0.93 -13.59
N GLU A 214 -10.92 0.85 -12.29
CA GLU A 214 -9.56 0.55 -11.84
C GLU A 214 -9.12 -0.88 -12.14
N LEU A 215 -10.03 -1.85 -12.05
CA LEU A 215 -9.76 -3.23 -12.47
C LEU A 215 -9.42 -3.30 -13.96
N LEU A 216 -10.16 -2.57 -14.80
CA LEU A 216 -9.85 -2.46 -16.23
C LEU A 216 -8.50 -1.76 -16.45
N ALA A 217 -8.24 -0.66 -15.75
CA ALA A 217 -6.98 0.07 -15.84
C ALA A 217 -5.79 -0.83 -15.44
N SER A 218 -5.94 -1.62 -14.37
CA SER A 218 -4.94 -2.61 -13.94
C SER A 218 -4.71 -3.67 -15.02
N ALA A 219 -5.76 -4.27 -15.56
CA ALA A 219 -5.66 -5.32 -16.58
C ALA A 219 -5.02 -4.82 -17.87
N LEU A 220 -5.42 -3.63 -18.34
CA LEU A 220 -4.83 -3.00 -19.53
C LEU A 220 -3.34 -2.66 -19.31
N ALA A 221 -2.98 -2.16 -18.11
CA ALA A 221 -1.58 -1.88 -17.78
C ALA A 221 -0.74 -3.16 -17.75
N VAL A 222 -1.26 -4.27 -17.20
CA VAL A 222 -0.58 -5.57 -17.24
C VAL A 222 -0.34 -6.02 -18.67
N SER A 223 -1.36 -5.99 -19.52
CA SER A 223 -1.24 -6.37 -20.93
C SER A 223 -0.21 -5.51 -21.65
N LYS A 224 -0.26 -4.17 -21.46
CA LYS A 224 0.67 -3.24 -22.07
C LYS A 224 2.12 -3.44 -21.57
N GLY A 225 2.30 -3.69 -20.29
CA GLY A 225 3.62 -3.97 -19.73
C GLY A 225 4.24 -5.23 -20.33
N LYS A 226 3.45 -6.29 -20.51
CA LYS A 226 3.91 -7.54 -21.14
C LYS A 226 4.23 -7.38 -22.64
N GLU A 227 3.53 -6.50 -23.35
CA GLU A 227 3.88 -6.13 -24.73
C GLU A 227 5.24 -5.43 -24.81
N ILE A 228 5.55 -4.53 -23.86
CA ILE A 228 6.81 -3.78 -23.81
C ILE A 228 7.96 -4.67 -23.38
N ASN A 229 7.78 -5.44 -22.31
CA ASN A 229 8.78 -6.38 -21.83
C ASN A 229 8.10 -7.63 -21.23
N PRO A 230 8.14 -8.78 -21.93
CA PRO A 230 7.53 -10.03 -21.45
C PRO A 230 8.11 -10.55 -20.13
N ASN A 231 9.30 -10.09 -19.73
CA ASN A 231 9.96 -10.49 -18.48
C ASN A 231 9.50 -9.68 -17.26
N PHE A 232 8.72 -8.61 -17.45
CA PHE A 232 8.16 -7.89 -16.31
C PHE A 232 7.33 -8.82 -15.42
N GLN A 233 7.48 -8.65 -14.12
CA GLN A 233 6.63 -9.24 -13.11
C GLN A 233 5.67 -8.15 -12.63
N ILE A 234 4.40 -8.26 -12.99
CA ILE A 234 3.39 -7.24 -12.68
C ILE A 234 2.35 -7.82 -11.74
N GLY A 235 2.32 -7.31 -10.51
CA GLY A 235 1.47 -7.79 -9.43
C GLY A 235 0.24 -6.91 -9.17
N ALA A 236 -0.72 -7.49 -8.46
CA ALA A 236 -1.71 -6.75 -7.69
C ALA A 236 -1.13 -6.40 -6.31
N MET A 237 -1.70 -5.38 -5.65
CA MET A 237 -1.38 -5.07 -4.26
C MET A 237 -2.65 -4.76 -3.48
N VAL A 238 -2.88 -5.51 -2.41
CA VAL A 238 -4.07 -5.44 -1.58
C VAL A 238 -3.75 -5.28 -0.10
N SER A 239 -4.61 -4.58 0.62
CA SER A 239 -4.61 -4.58 2.08
C SER A 239 -5.24 -5.87 2.59
N HIS A 240 -4.55 -6.58 3.47
CA HIS A 240 -5.13 -7.79 4.05
C HIS A 240 -5.14 -7.74 5.57
N VAL A 241 -6.35 -7.76 6.10
CA VAL A 241 -6.64 -7.90 7.51
C VAL A 241 -7.49 -9.15 7.66
N PRO A 242 -6.93 -10.29 8.12
CA PRO A 242 -7.73 -11.50 8.32
C PRO A 242 -8.79 -11.25 9.40
N ILE A 243 -9.98 -11.79 9.15
CA ILE A 243 -11.15 -11.59 9.99
C ILE A 243 -11.48 -12.92 10.63
N TYR A 244 -11.35 -12.99 11.96
CA TYR A 244 -11.65 -14.19 12.73
C TYR A 244 -13.11 -14.19 13.21
N PRO A 245 -13.77 -15.36 13.25
CA PRO A 245 -14.98 -15.51 14.04
C PRO A 245 -14.63 -15.43 15.53
N TYR A 246 -15.46 -14.77 16.33
CA TYR A 246 -15.26 -14.68 17.79
C TYR A 246 -15.33 -16.05 18.46
N SER A 247 -16.15 -16.94 17.92
CA SER A 247 -16.34 -18.29 18.44
C SER A 247 -16.59 -19.33 17.34
N SER A 248 -16.74 -20.59 17.72
CA SER A 248 -17.18 -21.67 16.83
C SER A 248 -18.69 -21.64 16.51
N ASN A 249 -19.45 -20.63 16.96
CA ASN A 249 -20.83 -20.44 16.53
C ASN A 249 -20.88 -20.33 15.00
N PRO A 250 -21.67 -21.15 14.29
CA PRO A 250 -21.79 -21.12 12.84
C PRO A 250 -22.13 -19.72 12.27
N GLU A 251 -22.91 -18.91 12.99
CA GLU A 251 -23.24 -17.54 12.59
C GLU A 251 -22.01 -16.61 12.65
N ASP A 252 -21.13 -16.75 13.65
CA ASP A 252 -19.85 -16.03 13.72
C ASP A 252 -18.94 -16.43 12.55
N VAL A 253 -18.88 -17.73 12.25
CA VAL A 253 -18.06 -18.27 11.15
C VAL A 253 -18.55 -17.74 9.80
N MET A 254 -19.87 -17.73 9.56
CA MET A 254 -20.44 -17.19 8.31
C MET A 254 -20.25 -15.69 8.20
N LEU A 255 -20.40 -14.94 9.28
CA LEU A 255 -20.15 -13.49 9.30
C LEU A 255 -18.70 -13.17 8.95
N ALA A 256 -17.76 -13.92 9.52
CA ALA A 256 -16.33 -13.75 9.19
C ALA A 256 -16.05 -14.03 7.71
N GLU A 257 -16.60 -15.11 7.15
CA GLU A 257 -16.46 -15.46 5.72
C GLU A 257 -17.07 -14.39 4.80
N GLU A 258 -18.27 -13.90 5.12
CA GLU A 258 -18.94 -12.85 4.34
C GLU A 258 -18.18 -11.54 4.40
N THR A 259 -17.66 -11.17 5.58
CA THR A 259 -16.86 -9.94 5.76
C THR A 259 -15.53 -10.03 5.01
N MET A 260 -14.91 -11.23 4.96
CA MET A 260 -13.68 -11.45 4.18
C MET A 260 -13.85 -11.22 2.68
N ARG A 261 -15.07 -11.30 2.12
CA ARG A 261 -15.32 -10.99 0.70
C ARG A 261 -14.90 -9.57 0.32
N GLN A 262 -14.94 -8.62 1.25
CA GLN A 262 -14.42 -7.27 1.06
C GLN A 262 -12.90 -7.26 0.81
N ARG A 263 -12.15 -8.20 1.38
CA ARG A 263 -10.71 -8.32 1.17
C ARG A 263 -10.38 -9.07 -0.12
N TYR A 264 -11.23 -10.02 -0.54
CA TYR A 264 -10.99 -10.90 -1.67
C TYR A 264 -11.52 -10.39 -3.01
N PHE A 265 -12.46 -9.45 -3.04
CA PHE A 265 -13.11 -9.03 -4.30
C PHE A 265 -12.11 -8.59 -5.37
N PHE A 266 -11.25 -7.62 -5.06
CA PHE A 266 -10.27 -7.09 -6.02
C PHE A 266 -9.22 -8.13 -6.44
N PRO A 267 -8.53 -8.83 -5.52
CA PRO A 267 -7.58 -9.85 -5.93
C PRO A 267 -8.24 -11.03 -6.65
N ASP A 268 -9.48 -11.40 -6.34
CA ASP A 268 -10.20 -12.41 -7.10
C ASP A 268 -10.29 -12.03 -8.58
N VAL A 269 -10.62 -10.77 -8.89
CA VAL A 269 -10.72 -10.29 -10.27
C VAL A 269 -9.34 -10.17 -10.92
N GLN A 270 -8.37 -9.56 -10.23
CA GLN A 270 -7.03 -9.32 -10.80
C GLN A 270 -6.25 -10.61 -11.07
N VAL A 271 -6.41 -11.63 -10.22
CA VAL A 271 -5.71 -12.91 -10.36
C VAL A 271 -6.46 -13.86 -11.32
N ARG A 272 -7.79 -13.93 -11.22
CA ARG A 272 -8.59 -14.89 -11.99
C ARG A 272 -9.04 -14.35 -13.36
N GLY A 273 -9.13 -13.03 -13.50
CA GLY A 273 -9.58 -12.36 -14.72
C GLY A 273 -11.08 -12.36 -14.94
N TYR A 274 -11.89 -12.55 -13.88
CA TYR A 274 -13.35 -12.49 -13.93
C TYR A 274 -13.95 -12.16 -12.57
N TYR A 275 -15.17 -11.64 -12.57
CA TYR A 275 -15.90 -11.29 -11.35
C TYR A 275 -16.36 -12.53 -10.59
N PRO A 276 -16.14 -12.60 -9.27
CA PRO A 276 -16.60 -13.71 -8.46
C PRO A 276 -18.12 -13.71 -8.32
N SER A 277 -18.71 -14.91 -8.28
CA SER A 277 -20.17 -15.09 -8.24
C SER A 277 -20.86 -14.40 -7.06
N TYR A 278 -20.19 -14.30 -5.91
CA TYR A 278 -20.77 -13.62 -4.74
C TYR A 278 -20.94 -12.10 -5.00
N ALA A 279 -20.02 -11.47 -5.76
CA ALA A 279 -20.15 -10.06 -6.10
C ALA A 279 -21.28 -9.82 -7.13
N LEU A 280 -21.38 -10.66 -8.17
CA LEU A 280 -22.46 -10.57 -9.15
C LEU A 280 -23.84 -10.75 -8.48
N LYS A 281 -23.94 -11.67 -7.51
CA LYS A 281 -25.16 -11.87 -6.74
C LYS A 281 -25.46 -10.70 -5.78
N GLU A 282 -24.45 -10.06 -5.25
CA GLU A 282 -24.62 -8.82 -4.48
C GLU A 282 -25.18 -7.71 -5.38
N PHE A 283 -24.60 -7.49 -6.57
CA PHE A 283 -25.09 -6.47 -7.51
C PHE A 283 -26.55 -6.69 -7.89
N GLU A 284 -26.92 -7.95 -8.17
CA GLU A 284 -28.31 -8.31 -8.49
C GLU A 284 -29.24 -8.03 -7.30
N ARG A 285 -28.88 -8.44 -6.10
CA ARG A 285 -29.71 -8.30 -4.89
C ARG A 285 -29.90 -6.85 -4.46
N GLU A 286 -28.83 -6.05 -4.53
CA GLU A 286 -28.84 -4.64 -4.12
C GLU A 286 -29.27 -3.70 -5.25
N GLY A 287 -29.39 -4.21 -6.49
CA GLY A 287 -29.74 -3.39 -7.65
C GLY A 287 -28.61 -2.46 -8.11
N TYR A 288 -27.35 -2.79 -7.85
CA TYR A 288 -26.22 -1.98 -8.29
C TYR A 288 -26.01 -2.06 -9.80
N HIS A 289 -25.87 -0.90 -10.41
CA HIS A 289 -25.54 -0.79 -11.83
C HIS A 289 -24.03 -0.56 -12.00
N ILE A 290 -23.32 -1.61 -12.45
CA ILE A 290 -21.89 -1.54 -12.76
C ILE A 290 -21.72 -1.25 -14.26
N PRO A 291 -20.86 -0.28 -14.68
CA PRO A 291 -20.76 0.19 -16.04
C PRO A 291 -19.94 -0.76 -16.93
N PHE A 292 -20.37 -2.01 -17.05
CA PHE A 292 -19.78 -2.97 -17.98
C PHE A 292 -20.04 -2.55 -19.43
N GLU A 293 -19.01 -2.62 -20.25
CA GLU A 293 -19.08 -2.45 -21.69
C GLU A 293 -18.63 -3.72 -22.43
N GLU A 294 -18.97 -3.81 -23.72
CA GLU A 294 -18.51 -4.91 -24.59
C GLU A 294 -16.98 -4.94 -24.62
N GLY A 295 -16.39 -6.12 -24.37
CA GLY A 295 -14.94 -6.33 -24.33
C GLY A 295 -14.31 -6.26 -22.93
N ASP A 296 -15.00 -5.76 -21.92
CA ASP A 296 -14.44 -5.63 -20.55
C ASP A 296 -14.03 -6.98 -19.96
N GLU A 297 -14.84 -8.02 -20.17
CA GLU A 297 -14.50 -9.37 -19.70
C GLU A 297 -13.24 -9.93 -20.36
N GLU A 298 -13.02 -9.63 -21.64
CA GLU A 298 -11.81 -10.04 -22.36
C GLU A 298 -10.58 -9.28 -21.85
N ILE A 299 -10.70 -7.98 -21.57
CA ILE A 299 -9.64 -7.17 -20.98
C ILE A 299 -9.22 -7.77 -19.64
N LEU A 300 -10.16 -8.05 -18.75
CA LEU A 300 -9.87 -8.64 -17.44
C LEU A 300 -9.20 -10.01 -17.57
N ARG A 301 -9.68 -10.86 -18.45
CA ARG A 301 -9.15 -12.21 -18.69
C ARG A 301 -7.70 -12.20 -19.19
N ASN A 302 -7.37 -11.24 -20.06
CA ASN A 302 -6.05 -11.12 -20.66
C ASN A 302 -5.03 -10.40 -19.78
N GLY A 303 -5.50 -9.52 -18.87
CA GLY A 303 -4.67 -8.69 -18.02
C GLY A 303 -4.50 -9.22 -16.59
N LYS A 304 -4.40 -10.54 -16.41
CA LYS A 304 -4.15 -11.16 -15.10
C LYS A 304 -2.74 -10.84 -14.59
N VAL A 305 -2.62 -10.67 -13.29
CA VAL A 305 -1.34 -10.39 -12.63
C VAL A 305 -0.47 -11.63 -12.48
N ASP A 306 0.86 -11.43 -12.39
CA ASP A 306 1.84 -12.50 -12.23
C ASP A 306 2.00 -12.95 -10.76
N TYR A 307 1.85 -12.03 -9.81
CA TYR A 307 1.97 -12.29 -8.37
C TYR A 307 0.99 -11.43 -7.57
N LEU A 308 0.78 -11.78 -6.31
CA LEU A 308 -0.03 -11.02 -5.38
C LEU A 308 0.84 -10.40 -4.29
N GLY A 309 0.99 -9.06 -4.33
CA GLY A 309 1.53 -8.26 -3.24
C GLY A 309 0.43 -7.93 -2.23
N PHE A 310 0.78 -7.88 -0.95
CA PHE A 310 -0.17 -7.47 0.08
C PHE A 310 0.51 -6.80 1.26
N SER A 311 -0.26 -5.95 1.96
CA SER A 311 0.09 -5.41 3.27
C SER A 311 -0.55 -6.26 4.38
N TYR A 312 0.21 -6.45 5.46
CA TYR A 312 -0.26 -7.09 6.67
C TYR A 312 0.21 -6.30 7.89
N TYR A 313 -0.70 -5.81 8.69
CA TYR A 313 -0.37 -5.09 9.92
C TYR A 313 -1.04 -5.68 11.15
N MET A 314 -2.25 -6.22 11.00
CA MET A 314 -3.11 -6.65 12.10
C MET A 314 -4.14 -7.67 11.61
N SER A 315 -4.82 -8.29 12.55
CA SER A 315 -6.05 -9.05 12.36
C SER A 315 -7.23 -8.39 13.09
N THR A 316 -8.44 -8.80 12.78
CA THR A 316 -9.65 -8.37 13.47
C THR A 316 -10.58 -9.54 13.75
N THR A 317 -11.60 -9.33 14.58
CA THR A 317 -12.54 -10.37 14.99
C THR A 317 -13.96 -9.84 14.92
N VAL A 318 -14.90 -10.64 14.43
CA VAL A 318 -16.32 -10.28 14.33
C VAL A 318 -17.18 -11.23 15.14
N LYS A 319 -18.32 -10.74 15.64
CA LYS A 319 -19.29 -11.48 16.41
C LYS A 319 -20.70 -11.19 15.94
N SER A 320 -21.50 -12.21 15.72
CA SER A 320 -22.81 -12.13 15.08
C SER A 320 -23.92 -11.53 15.98
N ASP A 321 -23.79 -11.64 17.30
CA ASP A 321 -24.79 -11.21 18.28
C ASP A 321 -24.51 -9.84 18.92
N VAL A 322 -23.63 -9.02 18.33
CA VAL A 322 -23.40 -7.63 18.72
C VAL A 322 -24.15 -6.70 17.77
N GLU A 323 -24.73 -5.63 18.32
CA GLU A 323 -25.24 -4.53 17.49
C GLU A 323 -24.12 -3.91 16.68
N ALA A 324 -24.41 -3.66 15.41
CA ALA A 324 -23.42 -3.06 14.51
C ALA A 324 -23.05 -1.65 15.02
N ASP A 325 -21.78 -1.49 15.38
CA ASP A 325 -21.22 -0.20 15.75
C ASP A 325 -20.50 0.42 14.52
N ASN A 326 -21.10 1.48 14.01
CA ASN A 326 -20.57 2.21 12.86
C ASN A 326 -19.65 3.38 13.25
N THR A 327 -19.12 3.39 14.46
CA THR A 327 -18.22 4.47 14.93
C THR A 327 -16.86 4.46 14.22
N GLY A 328 -16.52 3.38 13.52
CA GLY A 328 -15.23 3.24 12.83
C GLY A 328 -14.06 3.08 13.80
N ASP A 329 -14.32 2.64 15.04
CA ASP A 329 -13.28 2.44 16.04
C ASP A 329 -12.25 1.41 15.55
N ILE A 330 -11.00 1.84 15.46
CA ILE A 330 -9.87 1.03 14.98
C ILE A 330 -9.61 -0.16 15.91
N VAL A 331 -9.91 -0.07 17.19
CA VAL A 331 -9.76 -1.19 18.15
C VAL A 331 -10.58 -2.42 17.71
N ASN A 332 -11.69 -2.18 17.05
CA ASN A 332 -12.55 -3.24 16.47
C ASN A 332 -12.30 -3.43 14.97
N GLY A 333 -11.17 -2.92 14.43
CA GLY A 333 -10.84 -3.02 13.01
C GLY A 333 -11.74 -2.20 12.10
N GLY A 334 -12.49 -1.22 12.64
CA GLY A 334 -13.44 -0.39 11.88
C GLY A 334 -14.65 -1.14 11.34
N LEU A 335 -14.88 -2.38 11.76
CA LEU A 335 -15.99 -3.22 11.27
C LEU A 335 -17.24 -3.06 12.15
N PRO A 336 -18.44 -3.02 11.56
CA PRO A 336 -19.70 -2.85 12.32
C PRO A 336 -19.93 -3.90 13.42
N ASN A 337 -19.51 -5.14 13.21
CA ASN A 337 -19.61 -6.25 14.16
C ASN A 337 -18.26 -6.62 14.77
N GLY A 338 -17.28 -5.69 14.71
CA GLY A 338 -15.93 -5.88 15.24
C GLY A 338 -15.93 -5.98 16.76
N VAL A 339 -15.14 -6.89 17.30
CA VAL A 339 -14.92 -7.07 18.73
C VAL A 339 -13.44 -7.31 19.02
N ALA A 340 -13.00 -6.98 20.24
CA ALA A 340 -11.65 -7.29 20.67
C ALA A 340 -11.41 -8.80 20.71
N ASN A 341 -10.28 -9.24 20.16
CA ASN A 341 -9.85 -10.63 20.25
C ASN A 341 -9.28 -10.89 21.65
N PRO A 342 -9.83 -11.85 22.44
CA PRO A 342 -9.39 -12.06 23.81
C PRO A 342 -7.98 -12.70 23.93
N TYR A 343 -7.41 -13.16 22.82
CA TYR A 343 -6.13 -13.89 22.79
C TYR A 343 -4.97 -13.06 22.23
N ILE A 344 -5.23 -11.87 21.69
CA ILE A 344 -4.24 -11.07 20.96
C ILE A 344 -4.08 -9.71 21.66
N LYS A 345 -2.82 -9.30 21.86
CA LYS A 345 -2.49 -7.97 22.39
C LYS A 345 -2.57 -6.93 21.29
N SER A 346 -2.83 -5.68 21.67
CA SER A 346 -2.81 -4.53 20.76
C SER A 346 -1.64 -3.61 21.03
N SER A 347 -1.18 -2.90 20.00
CA SER A 347 -0.23 -1.80 20.09
C SER A 347 -0.88 -0.57 20.72
N ASP A 348 -0.09 0.47 21.00
CA ASP A 348 -0.57 1.78 21.50
C ASP A 348 -1.56 2.46 20.53
N TRP A 349 -1.55 2.07 19.26
CA TRP A 349 -2.46 2.55 18.20
C TRP A 349 -3.71 1.67 18.05
N GLY A 350 -3.94 0.69 18.94
CA GLY A 350 -5.09 -0.20 18.92
C GLY A 350 -4.99 -1.34 17.89
N TRP A 351 -3.88 -1.50 17.19
CA TRP A 351 -3.70 -2.56 16.19
C TRP A 351 -3.26 -3.87 16.86
N SER A 352 -3.95 -4.97 16.55
CA SER A 352 -3.61 -6.28 17.09
C SER A 352 -2.25 -6.77 16.58
N ILE A 353 -1.43 -7.32 17.47
CA ILE A 353 -0.12 -7.90 17.15
C ILE A 353 -0.31 -9.40 16.96
N ASP A 354 -0.41 -9.83 15.70
CA ASP A 354 -0.80 -11.20 15.35
C ASP A 354 0.11 -11.82 14.28
N PRO A 355 1.28 -12.34 14.66
CA PRO A 355 2.17 -13.04 13.71
C PRO A 355 1.55 -14.33 13.15
N THR A 356 0.73 -15.03 13.94
CA THR A 356 0.02 -16.22 13.46
C THR A 356 -0.98 -15.89 12.34
N GLY A 357 -1.60 -14.72 12.41
CA GLY A 357 -2.49 -14.20 11.36
C GLY A 357 -1.74 -13.94 10.05
N LEU A 358 -0.46 -13.57 10.08
CA LEU A 358 0.37 -13.46 8.88
C LEU A 358 0.56 -14.84 8.22
N ARG A 359 0.95 -15.87 8.98
CA ARG A 359 1.07 -17.23 8.46
C ARG A 359 -0.27 -17.74 7.91
N TYR A 360 -1.38 -17.48 8.63
CA TYR A 360 -2.71 -17.82 8.17
C TYR A 360 -3.06 -17.11 6.85
N THR A 361 -2.77 -15.82 6.73
CA THR A 361 -2.95 -15.03 5.50
C THR A 361 -2.20 -15.61 4.31
N LEU A 362 -0.90 -15.93 4.50
CA LEU A 362 -0.07 -16.54 3.47
C LEU A 362 -0.66 -17.86 2.97
N ASN A 363 -1.07 -18.74 3.87
CA ASN A 363 -1.74 -20.00 3.51
C ASN A 363 -3.06 -19.74 2.75
N ARG A 364 -3.91 -18.82 3.24
CA ARG A 364 -5.20 -18.53 2.60
C ARG A 364 -5.05 -17.95 1.21
N PHE A 365 -4.11 -17.05 0.98
CA PHE A 365 -3.85 -16.50 -0.35
C PHE A 365 -3.24 -17.54 -1.28
N TYR A 366 -2.26 -18.31 -0.79
CA TYR A 366 -1.62 -19.33 -1.63
C TYR A 366 -2.60 -20.43 -2.02
N ASP A 367 -3.40 -20.96 -1.08
CA ASP A 367 -4.46 -21.92 -1.37
C ASP A 367 -5.49 -21.40 -2.37
N ARG A 368 -5.83 -20.10 -2.28
CA ARG A 368 -6.86 -19.48 -3.12
C ARG A 368 -6.40 -19.23 -4.56
N TYR A 369 -5.13 -18.85 -4.75
CA TYR A 369 -4.65 -18.31 -6.02
C TYR A 369 -3.55 -19.13 -6.68
N GLN A 370 -2.73 -19.87 -5.93
CA GLN A 370 -1.61 -20.69 -6.44
C GLN A 370 -0.66 -19.90 -7.36
N ILE A 371 -0.37 -18.63 -7.01
CA ILE A 371 0.62 -17.76 -7.65
C ILE A 371 1.61 -17.28 -6.59
N PRO A 372 2.81 -16.79 -6.98
CA PRO A 372 3.76 -16.22 -6.02
C PRO A 372 3.14 -15.10 -5.19
N LEU A 373 3.51 -15.02 -3.92
CA LEU A 373 3.09 -13.97 -2.98
C LEU A 373 4.26 -13.05 -2.65
N PHE A 374 3.98 -11.80 -2.31
CA PHE A 374 4.97 -10.84 -1.83
C PHE A 374 4.39 -10.04 -0.66
N ILE A 375 5.03 -10.11 0.51
CA ILE A 375 4.68 -9.22 1.63
C ILE A 375 5.35 -7.88 1.36
N VAL A 376 4.62 -6.95 0.75
CA VAL A 376 5.16 -5.65 0.33
C VAL A 376 5.01 -4.56 1.37
N GLU A 377 4.25 -4.82 2.44
CA GLU A 377 4.17 -3.96 3.63
C GLU A 377 3.89 -4.81 4.88
N ASN A 378 4.66 -4.55 5.92
CA ASN A 378 4.42 -5.01 7.29
C ASN A 378 5.18 -4.10 8.23
N GLY A 379 4.64 -3.73 9.39
CA GLY A 379 5.36 -2.82 10.25
C GLY A 379 4.64 -2.48 11.56
N PHE A 380 5.37 -1.81 12.42
CA PHE A 380 4.94 -1.41 13.74
C PHE A 380 5.15 0.08 13.96
N GLY A 381 4.06 0.83 14.06
CA GLY A 381 4.11 2.25 14.41
C GLY A 381 4.33 2.43 15.90
N ALA A 382 5.34 3.20 16.27
CA ALA A 382 5.70 3.50 17.66
C ALA A 382 6.13 4.95 17.83
N ILE A 383 6.17 5.42 19.08
CA ILE A 383 6.80 6.68 19.45
C ILE A 383 8.24 6.35 19.82
N ASP A 384 9.20 6.94 19.10
CA ASP A 384 10.62 6.76 19.37
C ASP A 384 11.20 7.99 20.07
N THR A 385 12.11 7.77 21.00
CA THR A 385 12.83 8.82 21.76
C THR A 385 14.29 8.80 21.35
N VAL A 386 14.84 9.99 21.08
CA VAL A 386 16.28 10.17 20.89
C VAL A 386 16.89 10.42 22.27
N GLU A 387 17.80 9.54 22.69
CA GLU A 387 18.50 9.64 23.97
C GLU A 387 19.56 10.77 23.94
N GLU A 388 20.12 11.15 25.10
CA GLU A 388 21.12 12.21 25.19
C GLU A 388 22.38 11.93 24.38
N ASP A 389 22.75 10.66 24.21
CA ASP A 389 23.90 10.23 23.40
C ASP A 389 23.57 10.06 21.91
N GLY A 390 22.33 10.32 21.52
CA GLY A 390 21.83 10.18 20.15
C GLY A 390 21.40 8.77 19.75
N SER A 391 21.42 7.81 20.68
CA SER A 391 20.88 6.46 20.44
C SER A 391 19.35 6.46 20.44
N ILE A 392 18.76 5.48 19.77
CA ILE A 392 17.30 5.28 19.68
C ILE A 392 17.00 3.81 19.87
N HIS A 393 16.38 3.49 21.01
CA HIS A 393 16.07 2.13 21.40
C HIS A 393 14.63 1.78 21.03
N ASP A 394 14.46 0.89 20.06
CA ASP A 394 13.16 0.49 19.50
C ASP A 394 12.92 -1.03 19.59
N ALA A 395 13.18 -1.61 20.74
CA ALA A 395 13.06 -3.04 21.01
C ALA A 395 11.67 -3.62 20.67
N SER A 396 10.59 -2.85 20.88
CA SER A 396 9.23 -3.29 20.54
C SER A 396 9.03 -3.49 19.03
N ARG A 397 9.70 -2.67 18.19
CA ARG A 397 9.69 -2.83 16.73
C ARG A 397 10.45 -4.09 16.34
N ILE A 398 11.60 -4.35 16.93
CA ILE A 398 12.39 -5.58 16.73
C ILE A 398 11.55 -6.80 17.10
N GLU A 399 10.91 -6.82 18.27
CA GLU A 399 10.07 -7.93 18.72
C GLU A 399 8.89 -8.20 17.74
N TYR A 400 8.21 -7.14 17.28
CA TYR A 400 7.15 -7.26 16.30
C TYR A 400 7.65 -7.88 14.99
N LEU A 401 8.70 -7.31 14.40
CA LEU A 401 9.25 -7.77 13.12
C LEU A 401 9.80 -9.20 13.23
N LYS A 402 10.52 -9.50 14.31
CA LYS A 402 11.04 -10.84 14.58
C LYS A 402 9.94 -11.90 14.58
N SER A 403 8.88 -11.69 15.35
CA SER A 403 7.76 -12.64 15.44
C SER A 403 7.03 -12.83 14.11
N HIS A 404 6.92 -11.77 13.29
CA HIS A 404 6.31 -11.85 11.96
C HIS A 404 7.24 -12.55 10.94
N ILE A 405 8.56 -12.35 11.02
CA ILE A 405 9.53 -13.07 10.19
C ILE A 405 9.51 -14.56 10.55
N GLU A 406 9.47 -14.93 11.83
CA GLU A 406 9.30 -16.32 12.24
C GLU A 406 8.03 -16.97 11.65
N ALA A 407 6.94 -16.22 11.57
CA ALA A 407 5.68 -16.69 11.00
C ALA A 407 5.76 -16.89 9.47
N LEU A 408 6.38 -15.97 8.73
CA LEU A 408 6.57 -16.12 7.29
C LEU A 408 7.55 -17.27 6.95
N GLU A 409 8.60 -17.47 7.76
CA GLU A 409 9.50 -18.61 7.61
C GLU A 409 8.77 -19.96 7.75
N GLN A 410 7.84 -20.04 8.72
CA GLN A 410 7.00 -21.23 8.88
C GLN A 410 6.09 -21.44 7.67
N ALA A 411 5.49 -20.38 7.11
CA ALA A 411 4.66 -20.50 5.92
C ALA A 411 5.45 -21.04 4.70
N VAL A 412 6.71 -20.61 4.55
CA VAL A 412 7.58 -21.10 3.48
C VAL A 412 8.07 -22.54 3.74
N THR A 413 8.55 -22.81 4.97
CA THR A 413 9.27 -24.05 5.26
C THR A 413 8.36 -25.24 5.60
N TYR A 414 7.22 -24.99 6.23
CA TYR A 414 6.27 -26.04 6.64
C TYR A 414 5.05 -26.12 5.73
N ASP A 415 4.56 -24.95 5.27
CA ASP A 415 3.31 -24.90 4.52
C ASP A 415 3.54 -24.87 2.99
N GLY A 416 4.80 -24.64 2.55
CA GLY A 416 5.17 -24.67 1.14
C GLY A 416 4.67 -23.46 0.33
N VAL A 417 4.43 -22.33 0.98
CA VAL A 417 4.02 -21.08 0.32
C VAL A 417 5.16 -20.55 -0.54
N ASP A 418 4.86 -20.23 -1.80
CA ASP A 418 5.79 -19.53 -2.70
C ASP A 418 5.80 -18.04 -2.37
N LEU A 419 6.77 -17.61 -1.56
CA LEU A 419 6.95 -16.24 -1.10
C LEU A 419 8.21 -15.62 -1.71
N MET A 420 8.04 -14.55 -2.49
CA MET A 420 9.11 -13.88 -3.23
C MET A 420 9.98 -12.99 -2.35
N GLY A 421 9.39 -12.34 -1.34
CA GLY A 421 10.10 -11.36 -0.53
C GLY A 421 9.28 -10.78 0.61
N TYR A 422 9.96 -9.92 1.37
CA TYR A 422 9.43 -9.22 2.53
C TYR A 422 10.02 -7.80 2.60
N THR A 423 9.15 -6.80 2.62
CA THR A 423 9.53 -5.39 2.72
C THR A 423 8.80 -4.71 3.87
N PRO A 424 9.45 -4.51 5.03
CA PRO A 424 8.89 -3.73 6.13
C PRO A 424 8.50 -2.33 5.68
N TRP A 425 7.32 -1.86 6.16
CA TRP A 425 6.80 -0.55 5.85
C TRP A 425 7.55 0.55 6.59
N GLY A 426 7.90 1.60 5.83
CA GLY A 426 8.57 2.76 6.38
C GLY A 426 9.98 2.45 6.85
N ILE A 427 10.83 1.87 5.99
CA ILE A 427 12.23 1.54 6.35
C ILE A 427 13.00 2.74 6.92
N ILE A 428 12.62 3.94 6.54
CA ILE A 428 12.96 5.24 7.12
C ILE A 428 11.68 5.89 7.60
N ASP A 429 11.73 6.73 8.65
CA ASP A 429 10.54 7.44 9.14
C ASP A 429 9.91 8.31 8.06
N ILE A 430 8.60 8.22 7.94
CA ILE A 430 7.80 8.91 6.91
C ILE A 430 6.56 9.55 7.55
N VAL A 431 5.89 10.41 6.79
CA VAL A 431 4.58 10.95 7.18
C VAL A 431 3.56 9.81 7.22
N SER A 432 2.88 9.62 8.36
CA SER A 432 1.81 8.61 8.49
C SER A 432 0.65 8.92 7.55
N PHE A 433 0.19 7.94 6.78
CA PHE A 433 -0.90 8.14 5.82
C PHE A 433 -2.21 8.56 6.51
N THR A 434 -2.64 7.83 7.52
CA THR A 434 -3.95 8.03 8.14
C THR A 434 -4.05 9.29 9.00
N THR A 435 -2.95 9.66 9.66
CA THR A 435 -2.95 10.80 10.61
C THR A 435 -2.19 12.03 10.10
N GLY A 436 -1.32 11.88 9.10
CA GLY A 436 -0.43 12.96 8.67
C GLY A 436 0.67 13.32 9.66
N GLU A 437 0.91 12.46 10.67
CA GLU A 437 1.86 12.72 11.76
C GLU A 437 3.23 12.07 11.47
N MET A 438 4.30 12.72 11.93
CA MET A 438 5.64 12.15 11.97
C MET A 438 5.89 11.31 13.23
N LYS A 439 5.19 11.57 14.33
CA LYS A 439 5.45 10.88 15.63
C LYS A 439 5.05 9.40 15.61
N LYS A 440 4.15 8.97 14.71
CA LYS A 440 3.84 7.56 14.47
C LYS A 440 4.91 6.96 13.56
N ARG A 441 6.01 6.55 14.17
CA ARG A 441 7.22 6.15 13.45
C ARG A 441 7.24 4.66 13.17
N TYR A 442 7.55 4.32 11.92
CA TYR A 442 7.70 2.93 11.46
C TYR A 442 9.16 2.57 11.18
N GLY A 443 10.00 3.59 10.92
CA GLY A 443 11.33 3.43 10.35
C GLY A 443 12.32 2.75 11.28
N MET A 444 13.32 2.14 10.66
CA MET A 444 14.56 1.71 11.29
C MET A 444 15.62 2.82 11.21
N ILE A 445 15.32 3.87 10.46
CA ILE A 445 16.07 5.10 10.37
C ILE A 445 15.15 6.23 10.84
N TYR A 446 15.54 6.90 11.91
CA TYR A 446 14.83 8.07 12.45
C TYR A 446 15.12 9.30 11.59
N VAL A 447 14.09 10.11 11.35
CA VAL A 447 14.21 11.42 10.72
C VAL A 447 13.86 12.49 11.74
N ASP A 448 14.77 13.42 12.00
CA ASP A 448 14.56 14.53 12.93
C ASP A 448 13.59 15.55 12.31
N ARG A 449 12.29 15.23 12.42
CA ARG A 449 11.15 16.04 12.01
C ARG A 449 9.99 15.77 12.96
N ASP A 450 9.30 16.83 13.40
CA ASP A 450 8.09 16.75 14.21
C ASP A 450 6.79 16.83 13.36
N ASN A 451 5.64 16.82 14.03
CA ASN A 451 4.34 16.89 13.39
C ASN A 451 4.06 18.25 12.76
N GLU A 452 4.70 19.31 13.23
CA GLU A 452 4.58 20.70 12.78
C GLU A 452 5.55 21.04 11.64
N GLY A 453 6.40 20.07 11.26
CA GLY A 453 7.38 20.23 10.19
C GLY A 453 8.72 20.82 10.65
N ASN A 454 8.95 20.97 11.97
CA ASN A 454 10.22 21.43 12.50
C ASN A 454 11.21 20.26 12.63
N GLY A 455 12.50 20.59 12.72
CA GLY A 455 13.59 19.64 12.89
C GLY A 455 14.72 19.89 11.90
N SER A 456 15.81 19.18 12.09
CA SER A 456 17.01 19.32 11.24
C SER A 456 17.01 18.46 9.98
N MET A 457 16.02 17.58 9.84
CA MET A 457 15.98 16.54 8.79
C MET A 457 17.17 15.57 8.82
N LYS A 458 17.93 15.51 9.92
CA LYS A 458 19.02 14.52 10.07
C LYS A 458 18.47 13.12 10.22
N ARG A 459 19.25 12.14 9.74
CA ARG A 459 18.95 10.71 9.80
C ARG A 459 19.78 10.08 10.91
N TYR A 460 19.13 9.26 11.75
CA TYR A 460 19.78 8.49 12.81
C TYR A 460 19.38 7.04 12.72
N LYS A 461 20.34 6.14 12.89
CA LYS A 461 20.07 4.69 12.91
C LYS A 461 19.47 4.31 14.24
N LYS A 462 18.37 3.55 14.24
CA LYS A 462 17.80 2.94 15.44
C LYS A 462 18.43 1.58 15.70
N ASP A 463 18.16 0.96 16.85
CA ASP A 463 18.66 -0.39 17.13
C ASP A 463 18.19 -1.41 16.10
N SER A 464 16.95 -1.26 15.61
CA SER A 464 16.37 -2.10 14.56
C SER A 464 17.13 -2.04 13.24
N PHE A 465 17.88 -0.97 12.96
CA PHE A 465 18.70 -0.88 11.74
C PHE A 465 19.77 -1.99 11.70
N ASN A 466 20.55 -2.13 12.76
CA ASN A 466 21.60 -3.14 12.82
C ASN A 466 21.03 -4.56 12.96
N TRP A 467 19.92 -4.70 13.69
CA TRP A 467 19.21 -5.97 13.79
C TRP A 467 18.72 -6.45 12.42
N TYR A 468 18.04 -5.60 11.65
CA TYR A 468 17.52 -5.99 10.35
C TYR A 468 18.62 -6.23 9.32
N LYS A 469 19.71 -5.46 9.39
CA LYS A 469 20.92 -5.74 8.61
C LYS A 469 21.41 -7.17 8.85
N HIS A 470 21.49 -7.63 10.10
CA HIS A 470 21.88 -8.98 10.44
C HIS A 470 20.91 -10.04 9.91
N VAL A 471 19.61 -9.78 10.00
CA VAL A 471 18.57 -10.66 9.40
C VAL A 471 18.81 -10.84 7.89
N ILE A 472 19.08 -9.75 7.17
CA ILE A 472 19.35 -9.80 5.72
C ILE A 472 20.65 -10.56 5.42
N GLU A 473 21.73 -10.27 6.15
CA GLU A 473 23.03 -10.92 5.98
C GLU A 473 22.98 -12.44 6.20
N THR A 474 22.14 -12.89 7.14
CA THR A 474 21.94 -14.31 7.45
C THR A 474 20.79 -14.95 6.68
N ASN A 475 20.16 -14.23 5.74
CA ASN A 475 18.99 -14.69 4.98
C ASN A 475 17.86 -15.23 5.91
N GLY A 476 17.65 -14.57 7.06
CA GLY A 476 16.65 -14.94 8.05
C GLY A 476 17.04 -16.09 8.99
N GLU A 477 18.25 -16.64 8.90
CA GLU A 477 18.65 -17.75 9.77
C GLU A 477 18.80 -17.33 11.23
N GLU A 478 19.20 -16.08 11.47
CA GLU A 478 19.41 -15.50 12.80
C GLU A 478 18.54 -14.23 12.96
N LEU A 479 17.65 -14.24 13.97
CA LEU A 479 16.70 -13.16 14.24
C LEU A 479 16.95 -12.49 15.59
#